data_4f21dfa43d203ed24be15c51635fc96b
#
_entry.id   4f21dfa43d203ed24be15c51635fc96b
#
_cell.length_a   1.000
_cell.length_b   1.000
_cell.length_c   1.000
_cell.angle_alpha   90.00
_cell.angle_beta   90.00
_cell.angle_gamma   90.00
#
_symmetry.space_group_name_H-M   'P 1'
#
loop_
_entity.id
_entity.type
_entity.pdbx_description
1 polymer ?
#
loop_
_entity_poly.entity_id
_entity_poly.type
_entity_poly.pdbx_seq_one_letter_code
_entity_poly.pdbx_strand_id
1 'polypeptide(L)'
;ADKLVPISFIGAGLTYLLTRNVMKALSFVMVDFSCALKLSIPLAVLSAMQEASKRGITVKGGKFLEQIAQADMIVFDKTGTLTKAEPEFEQIIPFNGHDADEMLKLAACIEEHFPHSMAKAIVRAAKDHALPHKEMHSDVEYVVAHGIASKVGRYRVRIGSAHYIFDDEKTKIPADEQEKFNNLPNTSSHIYLAIGGTLAAVICIKDPVREEAKQVIADLHALGIKKVVMMTGDSKRNAQRVADELGIDEVHAEVLPEDKASYVKQAKAEGYTVMMVGDGINDSPAISEAHVGIAMNEGA
;
A
#
# COMPACT_ATOMS: atom_id res chain seq x y z
N ALA A 1 -28.36 -23.72 5.28
CA ALA A 1 -28.53 -25.17 5.46
C ALA A 1 -29.38 -25.46 6.70
N ASP A 2 -29.07 -24.92 7.88
CA ASP A 2 -29.71 -25.26 9.18
C ASP A 2 -31.19 -24.91 9.24
N LYS A 3 -31.66 -23.89 8.52
CA LYS A 3 -33.09 -23.55 8.43
C LYS A 3 -33.94 -24.57 7.66
N LEU A 4 -33.29 -25.42 6.84
CA LEU A 4 -33.99 -26.47 6.06
C LEU A 4 -34.15 -27.77 6.84
N VAL A 5 -33.33 -28.01 7.83
CA VAL A 5 -33.38 -29.24 8.65
C VAL A 5 -34.75 -29.47 9.29
N PRO A 6 -35.39 -28.48 9.94
CA PRO A 6 -36.74 -28.66 10.49
C PRO A 6 -37.79 -29.03 9.42
N ILE A 7 -37.65 -28.45 8.23
CA ILE A 7 -38.58 -28.71 7.11
C ILE A 7 -38.44 -30.15 6.65
N SER A 8 -37.22 -30.69 6.56
CA SER A 8 -36.96 -32.06 6.17
C SER A 8 -37.54 -33.06 7.20
N PHE A 9 -37.41 -32.78 8.50
CA PHE A 9 -38.03 -33.62 9.53
C PHE A 9 -39.55 -33.58 9.53
N ILE A 10 -40.15 -32.39 9.32
CA ILE A 10 -41.59 -32.24 9.18
C ILE A 10 -42.10 -33.01 7.95
N GLY A 11 -41.42 -32.88 6.82
CA GLY A 11 -41.73 -33.58 5.57
C GLY A 11 -41.65 -35.10 5.74
N ALA A 12 -40.60 -35.59 6.40
CA ALA A 12 -40.47 -37.02 6.70
C ALA A 12 -41.57 -37.54 7.62
N GLY A 13 -41.91 -36.79 8.66
CA GLY A 13 -43.02 -37.12 9.57
C GLY A 13 -44.35 -37.18 8.86
N LEU A 14 -44.64 -36.20 8.00
CA LEU A 14 -45.87 -36.19 7.19
C LEU A 14 -45.92 -37.37 6.22
N THR A 15 -44.80 -37.67 5.56
CA THR A 15 -44.68 -38.83 4.65
C THR A 15 -44.92 -40.13 5.39
N TYR A 16 -44.41 -40.28 6.59
CA TYR A 16 -44.69 -41.46 7.41
C TYR A 16 -46.17 -41.58 7.80
N LEU A 17 -46.78 -40.49 8.24
CA LEU A 17 -48.21 -40.48 8.63
C LEU A 17 -49.14 -40.86 7.47
N LEU A 18 -48.83 -40.34 6.27
CA LEU A 18 -49.66 -40.60 5.06
C LEU A 18 -49.42 -41.99 4.46
N THR A 19 -48.18 -42.47 4.44
CA THR A 19 -47.84 -43.72 3.73
C THR A 19 -47.68 -44.92 4.66
N ARG A 20 -47.53 -44.70 5.97
CA ARG A 20 -47.21 -45.73 6.97
C ARG A 20 -45.97 -46.56 6.61
N ASN A 21 -45.11 -46.02 5.75
CA ASN A 21 -43.93 -46.69 5.25
C ASN A 21 -42.67 -45.97 5.70
N VAL A 22 -41.88 -46.60 6.58
CA VAL A 22 -40.68 -46.08 7.16
C VAL A 22 -39.62 -45.80 6.07
N MET A 23 -39.52 -46.66 5.05
CA MET A 23 -38.54 -46.51 3.96
C MET A 23 -38.81 -45.25 3.14
N LYS A 24 -40.06 -44.90 2.90
CA LYS A 24 -40.40 -43.66 2.20
C LYS A 24 -40.13 -42.44 3.04
N ALA A 25 -40.35 -42.49 4.34
CA ALA A 25 -40.00 -41.39 5.25
C ALA A 25 -38.47 -41.19 5.33
N LEU A 26 -37.71 -42.27 5.43
CA LEU A 26 -36.24 -42.23 5.40
C LEU A 26 -35.70 -41.72 4.06
N SER A 27 -36.29 -42.14 2.94
CA SER A 27 -35.90 -41.62 1.62
C SER A 27 -36.10 -40.12 1.52
N PHE A 28 -37.14 -39.56 2.15
CA PHE A 28 -37.34 -38.10 2.19
C PHE A 28 -36.23 -37.40 2.95
N VAL A 29 -35.75 -37.94 4.05
CA VAL A 29 -34.61 -37.39 4.80
C VAL A 29 -33.30 -37.58 4.05
N MET A 30 -33.10 -38.71 3.35
CA MET A 30 -31.87 -38.99 2.60
C MET A 30 -31.73 -38.18 1.31
N VAL A 31 -32.82 -37.83 0.65
CA VAL A 31 -32.84 -36.96 -0.54
C VAL A 31 -32.94 -35.48 -0.15
N ASP A 32 -32.42 -35.15 0.98
CA ASP A 32 -32.49 -33.80 1.55
C ASP A 32 -31.68 -32.81 0.70
N PHE A 33 -32.35 -31.71 0.32
CA PHE A 33 -31.67 -30.52 -0.26
C PHE A 33 -30.48 -30.05 0.57
N SER A 34 -30.46 -30.32 1.86
CA SER A 34 -29.37 -30.03 2.77
C SER A 34 -28.07 -30.75 2.37
N CYS A 35 -28.13 -32.00 1.93
CA CYS A 35 -26.96 -32.75 1.48
C CYS A 35 -26.39 -32.18 0.16
N ALA A 36 -27.25 -31.82 -0.77
CA ALA A 36 -26.85 -31.20 -2.03
C ALA A 36 -26.18 -29.83 -1.78
N LEU A 37 -26.75 -29.00 -0.92
CA LEU A 37 -26.17 -27.70 -0.56
C LEU A 37 -24.86 -27.84 0.22
N LYS A 38 -24.77 -28.80 1.15
CA LYS A 38 -23.55 -29.07 1.93
C LYS A 38 -22.39 -29.57 1.09
N LEU A 39 -22.66 -30.17 -0.07
CA LEU A 39 -21.63 -30.61 -1.00
C LEU A 39 -21.31 -29.53 -2.06
N SER A 40 -22.34 -28.89 -2.63
CA SER A 40 -22.15 -27.95 -3.73
C SER A 40 -21.50 -26.64 -3.28
N ILE A 41 -21.79 -26.14 -2.07
CA ILE A 41 -21.20 -24.89 -1.58
C ILE A 41 -19.68 -25.03 -1.40
N PRO A 42 -19.13 -26.04 -0.67
CA PRO A 42 -17.69 -26.23 -0.58
C PRO A 42 -17.02 -26.45 -1.93
N LEU A 43 -17.67 -27.19 -2.84
CA LEU A 43 -17.12 -27.42 -4.17
C LEU A 43 -17.04 -26.12 -4.99
N ALA A 44 -18.06 -25.27 -4.92
CA ALA A 44 -18.06 -23.97 -5.56
C ALA A 44 -16.96 -23.06 -4.99
N VAL A 45 -16.78 -23.04 -3.67
CA VAL A 45 -15.70 -22.31 -3.01
C VAL A 45 -14.33 -22.80 -3.45
N LEU A 46 -14.10 -24.13 -3.47
CA LEU A 46 -12.85 -24.72 -3.94
C LEU A 46 -12.57 -24.38 -5.40
N SER A 47 -13.58 -24.45 -6.27
CA SER A 47 -13.47 -24.05 -7.67
C SER A 47 -13.10 -22.57 -7.82
N ALA A 48 -13.72 -21.69 -7.05
CA ALA A 48 -13.41 -20.26 -7.06
C ALA A 48 -11.98 -19.98 -6.54
N MET A 49 -11.55 -20.67 -5.48
CA MET A 49 -10.17 -20.56 -4.98
C MET A 49 -9.15 -21.06 -6.01
N GLN A 50 -9.45 -22.14 -6.73
CA GLN A 50 -8.60 -22.65 -7.81
C GLN A 50 -8.51 -21.64 -8.98
N GLU A 51 -9.62 -21.04 -9.36
CA GLU A 51 -9.62 -20.02 -10.41
C GLU A 51 -8.83 -18.76 -10.00
N ALA A 52 -8.97 -18.32 -8.76
CA ALA A 52 -8.17 -17.24 -8.18
C ALA A 52 -6.67 -17.59 -8.22
N SER A 53 -6.30 -18.80 -7.84
CA SER A 53 -4.91 -19.27 -7.83
C SER A 53 -4.27 -19.27 -9.23
N LYS A 54 -5.02 -19.60 -10.28
CA LYS A 54 -4.55 -19.51 -11.67
C LYS A 54 -4.20 -18.07 -12.09
N ARG A 55 -4.76 -17.07 -11.39
CA ARG A 55 -4.50 -15.65 -11.61
C ARG A 55 -3.48 -15.07 -10.62
N GLY A 56 -2.74 -15.93 -9.91
CA GLY A 56 -1.77 -15.51 -8.90
C GLY A 56 -2.38 -15.04 -7.58
N ILE A 57 -3.68 -15.28 -7.33
CA ILE A 57 -4.36 -14.84 -6.11
C ILE A 57 -4.51 -16.02 -5.15
N THR A 58 -3.85 -15.95 -3.99
CA THR A 58 -3.99 -16.97 -2.94
C THR A 58 -5.08 -16.58 -1.95
N VAL A 59 -6.19 -17.32 -1.96
CA VAL A 59 -7.32 -17.11 -1.04
C VAL A 59 -7.16 -18.00 0.19
N LYS A 60 -7.07 -17.40 1.38
CA LYS A 60 -6.84 -18.11 2.65
C LYS A 60 -8.10 -18.74 3.27
N GLY A 61 -9.27 -18.58 2.65
CA GLY A 61 -10.50 -19.19 3.10
C GLY A 61 -11.74 -18.69 2.38
N GLY A 62 -12.74 -19.56 2.22
CA GLY A 62 -13.98 -19.27 1.48
C GLY A 62 -14.79 -18.10 2.03
N LYS A 63 -14.72 -17.84 3.35
CA LYS A 63 -15.38 -16.68 3.96
C LYS A 63 -14.94 -15.34 3.35
N PHE A 64 -13.70 -15.22 2.91
CA PHE A 64 -13.19 -14.00 2.30
C PHE A 64 -13.80 -13.74 0.93
N LEU A 65 -14.10 -14.80 0.15
CA LEU A 65 -14.80 -14.65 -1.13
C LEU A 65 -16.22 -14.08 -0.95
N GLU A 66 -16.91 -14.52 0.10
CA GLU A 66 -18.24 -14.00 0.44
C GLU A 66 -18.17 -12.54 0.91
N GLN A 67 -17.16 -12.19 1.70
CA GLN A 67 -16.96 -10.83 2.20
C GLN A 67 -16.53 -9.86 1.09
N ILE A 68 -15.72 -10.30 0.12
CA ILE A 68 -15.38 -9.50 -1.07
C ILE A 68 -16.65 -9.10 -1.81
N ALA A 69 -17.58 -10.02 -2.01
CA ALA A 69 -18.84 -9.76 -2.69
C ALA A 69 -19.77 -8.77 -1.94
N GLN A 70 -19.54 -8.56 -0.65
CA GLN A 70 -20.29 -7.65 0.21
C GLN A 70 -19.55 -6.33 0.48
N ALA A 71 -18.29 -6.23 0.05
CA ALA A 71 -17.49 -5.04 0.28
C ALA A 71 -18.10 -3.82 -0.40
N ASP A 72 -18.19 -2.72 0.32
CA ASP A 72 -18.71 -1.46 -0.17
C ASP A 72 -17.73 -0.29 0.03
N MET A 73 -16.63 -0.52 0.74
CA MET A 73 -15.51 0.40 0.89
C MET A 73 -14.18 -0.32 0.65
N ILE A 74 -13.29 0.32 -0.11
CA ILE A 74 -11.92 -0.16 -0.29
C ILE A 74 -10.94 0.91 0.18
N VAL A 75 -9.98 0.50 0.98
CA VAL A 75 -8.86 1.34 1.44
C VAL A 75 -7.58 0.81 0.80
N PHE A 76 -6.92 1.66 0.03
CA PHE A 76 -5.64 1.34 -0.58
C PHE A 76 -4.49 2.02 0.17
N ASP A 77 -3.42 1.29 0.42
CA ASP A 77 -2.12 1.95 0.58
C ASP A 77 -1.64 2.48 -0.78
N LYS A 78 -0.85 3.56 -0.76
CA LYS A 78 -0.28 4.11 -1.99
C LYS A 78 0.93 3.30 -2.44
N THR A 79 1.95 3.24 -1.60
CA THR A 79 3.30 2.77 -1.96
C THR A 79 3.35 1.25 -2.07
N GLY A 80 3.77 0.72 -3.23
CA GLY A 80 3.79 -0.74 -3.47
C GLY A 80 2.43 -1.35 -3.76
N THR A 81 1.34 -0.57 -3.73
CA THR A 81 -0.02 -1.01 -4.01
C THR A 81 -0.58 -0.31 -5.24
N LEU A 82 -0.87 0.99 -5.15
CA LEU A 82 -1.26 1.80 -6.29
C LEU A 82 -0.06 2.21 -7.16
N THR A 83 1.15 2.16 -6.59
CA THR A 83 2.41 2.42 -7.27
C THR A 83 3.22 1.13 -7.43
N LYS A 84 4.23 1.16 -8.30
CA LYS A 84 5.08 -0.01 -8.58
C LYS A 84 6.10 -0.32 -7.48
N ALA A 85 6.21 0.53 -6.42
CA ALA A 85 7.28 0.50 -5.41
C ALA A 85 8.71 0.50 -6.00
N GLU A 86 8.83 0.89 -7.25
CA GLU A 86 10.10 1.13 -7.92
C GLU A 86 10.28 2.63 -8.11
N PRO A 87 10.74 3.36 -7.07
CA PRO A 87 10.96 4.79 -7.18
C PRO A 87 11.98 5.06 -8.28
N GLU A 88 11.70 6.09 -9.08
CA GLU A 88 12.58 6.54 -10.16
C GLU A 88 13.15 7.90 -9.82
N PHE A 89 14.46 8.06 -10.01
CA PHE A 89 15.10 9.37 -9.93
C PHE A 89 14.57 10.25 -11.08
N GLU A 90 14.08 11.44 -10.73
CA GLU A 90 13.62 12.40 -11.71
C GLU A 90 14.67 13.47 -12.01
N GLN A 91 15.12 14.15 -10.96
CA GLN A 91 16.15 15.18 -11.05
C GLN A 91 16.73 15.48 -9.68
N ILE A 92 17.86 16.15 -9.68
CA ILE A 92 18.45 16.79 -8.49
C ILE A 92 18.52 18.30 -8.70
N ILE A 93 18.09 19.04 -7.69
CA ILE A 93 18.09 20.52 -7.72
C ILE A 93 19.12 20.98 -6.69
N PRO A 94 20.30 21.45 -7.13
CA PRO A 94 21.35 21.90 -6.23
C PRO A 94 20.98 23.26 -5.60
N PHE A 95 21.48 23.52 -4.41
CA PHE A 95 21.36 24.77 -3.66
C PHE A 95 22.73 25.26 -3.21
N ASN A 96 22.84 26.50 -2.76
CA ASN A 96 24.04 27.08 -2.20
C ASN A 96 25.26 27.00 -3.15
N GLY A 97 25.04 27.12 -4.47
CA GLY A 97 26.08 27.09 -5.48
C GLY A 97 26.75 25.71 -5.67
N HIS A 98 26.17 24.63 -5.15
CA HIS A 98 26.67 23.28 -5.39
C HIS A 98 26.38 22.79 -6.82
N ASP A 99 27.20 21.85 -7.29
CA ASP A 99 27.00 21.17 -8.55
C ASP A 99 26.05 19.97 -8.43
N ALA A 100 25.20 19.75 -9.42
CA ALA A 100 24.19 18.69 -9.38
C ALA A 100 24.80 17.28 -9.36
N ASP A 101 25.80 17.03 -10.20
CA ASP A 101 26.46 15.73 -10.31
C ASP A 101 27.29 15.41 -9.05
N GLU A 102 27.93 16.43 -8.47
CA GLU A 102 28.64 16.27 -7.19
C GLU A 102 27.67 15.93 -6.05
N MET A 103 26.50 16.58 -6.00
CA MET A 103 25.49 16.30 -4.98
C MET A 103 24.84 14.94 -5.17
N LEU A 104 24.57 14.51 -6.41
CA LEU A 104 24.05 13.18 -6.72
C LEU A 104 25.05 12.09 -6.31
N LYS A 105 26.31 12.29 -6.63
CA LYS A 105 27.41 11.40 -6.26
C LYS A 105 27.54 11.27 -4.75
N LEU A 106 27.47 12.39 -4.02
CA LEU A 106 27.54 12.41 -2.56
C LEU A 106 26.34 11.70 -1.93
N ALA A 107 25.13 11.98 -2.43
CA ALA A 107 23.90 11.33 -1.97
C ALA A 107 23.96 9.80 -2.19
N ALA A 108 24.36 9.37 -3.38
CA ALA A 108 24.49 7.95 -3.71
C ALA A 108 25.51 7.23 -2.81
N CYS A 109 26.66 7.90 -2.55
CA CYS A 109 27.69 7.35 -1.69
C CYS A 109 27.21 7.11 -0.25
N ILE A 110 26.37 7.99 0.30
CA ILE A 110 25.82 7.85 1.67
C ILE A 110 24.68 6.83 1.68
N GLU A 111 23.80 6.84 0.68
CA GLU A 111 22.62 5.99 0.60
C GLU A 111 22.94 4.52 0.27
N GLU A 112 24.10 4.22 -0.31
CA GLU A 112 24.50 2.85 -0.67
C GLU A 112 24.59 1.91 0.54
N HIS A 113 24.85 2.45 1.72
CA HIS A 113 24.96 1.66 2.96
C HIS A 113 23.62 1.23 3.56
N PHE A 114 22.53 1.88 3.16
CA PHE A 114 21.19 1.62 3.70
C PHE A 114 20.17 1.41 2.56
N PRO A 115 20.18 0.23 1.93
CA PRO A 115 19.42 -0.02 0.71
C PRO A 115 17.91 -0.11 0.98
N HIS A 116 17.23 1.02 0.92
CA HIS A 116 15.78 1.12 0.79
C HIS A 116 15.38 1.54 -0.64
N SER A 117 14.10 1.49 -0.96
CA SER A 117 13.64 1.71 -2.34
C SER A 117 14.10 3.04 -2.95
N MET A 118 14.00 4.15 -2.21
CA MET A 118 14.45 5.47 -2.68
C MET A 118 15.97 5.55 -2.79
N ALA A 119 16.73 4.96 -1.84
CA ALA A 119 18.19 4.88 -1.91
C ALA A 119 18.65 4.16 -3.18
N LYS A 120 17.99 3.04 -3.53
CA LYS A 120 18.29 2.31 -4.77
C LYS A 120 18.11 3.19 -6.01
N ALA A 121 17.08 4.04 -6.04
CA ALA A 121 16.85 4.96 -7.15
C ALA A 121 17.97 5.98 -7.29
N ILE A 122 18.44 6.56 -6.17
CA ILE A 122 19.56 7.51 -6.15
C ILE A 122 20.87 6.85 -6.60
N VAL A 123 21.19 5.68 -6.06
CA VAL A 123 22.41 4.93 -6.42
C VAL A 123 22.37 4.51 -7.88
N ARG A 124 21.21 4.07 -8.40
CA ARG A 124 21.04 3.75 -9.83
C ARG A 124 21.26 4.97 -10.71
N ALA A 125 20.64 6.10 -10.37
CA ALA A 125 20.82 7.34 -11.10
C ALA A 125 22.28 7.77 -11.18
N ALA A 126 23.04 7.70 -10.09
CA ALA A 126 24.47 8.02 -10.08
C ALA A 126 25.27 7.08 -11.01
N LYS A 127 24.91 5.79 -11.09
CA LYS A 127 25.52 4.84 -12.03
C LYS A 127 25.19 5.16 -13.48
N ASP A 128 23.93 5.49 -13.77
CA ASP A 128 23.46 5.81 -15.11
C ASP A 128 24.10 7.12 -15.64
N HIS A 129 24.40 8.06 -14.74
CA HIS A 129 25.17 9.28 -15.05
C HIS A 129 26.69 9.03 -15.15
N ALA A 130 27.13 7.77 -15.07
CA ALA A 130 28.55 7.38 -15.11
C ALA A 130 29.43 8.13 -14.08
N LEU A 131 28.86 8.48 -12.94
CA LEU A 131 29.59 9.16 -11.87
C LEU A 131 30.45 8.13 -11.12
N PRO A 132 31.79 8.33 -11.08
CA PRO A 132 32.68 7.35 -10.46
C PRO A 132 32.43 7.26 -8.97
N HIS A 133 32.09 6.05 -8.52
CA HIS A 133 31.95 5.78 -7.09
C HIS A 133 33.34 5.73 -6.42
N LYS A 134 33.55 6.60 -5.45
CA LYS A 134 34.68 6.57 -4.56
C LYS A 134 34.16 6.91 -3.16
N GLU A 135 34.42 6.07 -2.18
CA GLU A 135 34.05 6.38 -0.81
C GLU A 135 34.61 7.76 -0.40
N MET A 136 33.71 8.68 -0.07
CA MET A 136 34.05 10.06 0.28
C MET A 136 33.69 10.41 1.73
N HIS A 137 33.10 9.48 2.46
CA HIS A 137 32.62 9.69 3.83
C HIS A 137 33.39 8.84 4.85
N SER A 138 33.35 9.27 6.10
CA SER A 138 33.71 8.47 7.28
C SER A 138 32.45 7.75 7.79
N ASP A 139 32.39 7.45 9.08
CA ASP A 139 31.27 6.75 9.72
C ASP A 139 29.90 7.27 9.30
N VAL A 140 29.00 6.34 8.95
CA VAL A 140 27.62 6.63 8.58
C VAL A 140 26.72 6.26 9.74
N GLU A 141 25.94 7.21 10.23
CA GLU A 141 24.98 7.05 11.31
C GLU A 141 23.55 7.04 10.72
N TYR A 142 22.85 5.94 10.93
CA TYR A 142 21.45 5.82 10.52
C TYR A 142 20.52 6.32 11.61
N VAL A 143 19.69 7.32 11.29
CA VAL A 143 18.64 7.83 12.16
C VAL A 143 17.32 7.16 11.75
N VAL A 144 16.88 6.20 12.58
CA VAL A 144 15.72 5.34 12.27
C VAL A 144 14.50 6.17 11.88
N ALA A 145 13.90 5.83 10.74
CA ALA A 145 12.72 6.45 10.16
C ALA A 145 12.86 7.93 9.70
N HIS A 146 14.05 8.55 9.81
CA HIS A 146 14.23 9.98 9.53
C HIS A 146 15.24 10.24 8.41
N GLY A 147 16.38 9.57 8.42
CA GLY A 147 17.43 9.80 7.43
C GLY A 147 18.79 9.27 7.85
N ILE A 148 19.81 9.77 7.19
CA ILE A 148 21.20 9.35 7.39
C ILE A 148 22.07 10.58 7.69
N ALA A 149 22.95 10.46 8.66
CA ALA A 149 24.01 11.42 8.94
C ALA A 149 25.39 10.82 8.68
N SER A 150 26.29 11.59 8.11
CA SER A 150 27.69 11.19 7.89
C SER A 150 28.63 12.39 7.97
N LYS A 151 29.93 12.14 7.94
CA LYS A 151 30.97 13.16 7.81
C LYS A 151 31.70 13.01 6.51
N VAL A 152 31.84 14.11 5.77
CA VAL A 152 32.65 14.22 4.56
C VAL A 152 33.68 15.30 4.77
N GLY A 153 34.92 14.88 4.94
CA GLY A 153 35.99 15.77 5.38
C GLY A 153 35.67 16.39 6.75
N ARG A 154 35.54 17.72 6.82
CA ARG A 154 35.20 18.46 8.06
C ARG A 154 33.71 18.78 8.20
N TYR A 155 32.92 18.49 7.20
CA TYR A 155 31.49 18.84 7.19
C TYR A 155 30.63 17.66 7.59
N ARG A 156 29.60 17.93 8.40
CA ARG A 156 28.52 16.97 8.65
C ARG A 156 27.54 17.05 7.50
N VAL A 157 27.27 15.90 6.89
CA VAL A 157 26.32 15.73 5.78
C VAL A 157 25.13 14.95 6.30
N ARG A 158 23.95 15.36 5.90
CA ARG A 158 22.69 14.71 6.27
C ARG A 158 21.81 14.57 5.03
N ILE A 159 21.14 13.42 4.93
CA ILE A 159 20.18 13.16 3.87
C ILE A 159 18.93 12.54 4.46
N GLY A 160 17.75 12.98 4.04
CA GLY A 160 16.51 12.44 4.57
C GLY A 160 15.26 13.27 4.29
N SER A 161 14.21 13.03 5.10
CA SER A 161 12.92 13.70 4.99
C SER A 161 12.98 15.19 5.35
N ALA A 162 11.92 15.95 4.97
CA ALA A 162 11.78 17.36 5.34
C ALA A 162 11.80 17.54 6.87
N HIS A 163 11.07 16.69 7.60
CA HIS A 163 11.02 16.72 9.05
C HIS A 163 12.41 16.57 9.66
N TYR A 164 13.16 15.55 9.26
CA TYR A 164 14.51 15.35 9.74
C TYR A 164 15.43 16.53 9.46
N ILE A 165 15.44 17.02 8.23
CA ILE A 165 16.38 18.08 7.81
C ILE A 165 16.00 19.44 8.40
N PHE A 166 14.72 19.81 8.42
CA PHE A 166 14.31 21.16 8.81
C PHE A 166 13.82 21.26 10.26
N ASP A 167 13.11 20.23 10.76
CA ASP A 167 12.53 20.28 12.11
C ASP A 167 13.47 19.74 13.16
N ASP A 168 14.16 18.63 12.93
CA ASP A 168 15.09 18.04 13.90
C ASP A 168 16.45 18.75 13.84
N GLU A 169 17.04 18.83 12.65
CA GLU A 169 18.42 19.30 12.46
C GLU A 169 18.51 20.81 12.16
N LYS A 170 17.39 21.52 12.11
CA LYS A 170 17.28 22.99 11.93
C LYS A 170 18.11 23.52 10.76
N THR A 171 18.19 22.76 9.66
CA THR A 171 18.91 23.14 8.44
C THR A 171 18.31 24.41 7.85
N LYS A 172 19.18 25.32 7.40
CA LYS A 172 18.77 26.59 6.81
C LYS A 172 18.70 26.47 5.28
N ILE A 173 17.68 27.07 4.71
CA ILE A 173 17.60 27.29 3.25
C ILE A 173 18.35 28.60 2.95
N PRO A 174 19.22 28.66 1.92
CA PRO A 174 19.86 29.90 1.52
C PRO A 174 18.81 31.00 1.24
N ALA A 175 19.01 32.18 1.80
CA ALA A 175 18.00 33.25 1.77
C ALA A 175 17.68 33.74 0.35
N ASP A 176 18.68 33.71 -0.52
CA ASP A 176 18.59 34.06 -1.94
C ASP A 176 17.95 32.97 -2.81
N GLU A 177 17.80 31.75 -2.30
CA GLU A 177 17.22 30.62 -3.02
C GLU A 177 15.84 30.18 -2.45
N GLN A 178 15.21 30.98 -1.58
CA GLN A 178 13.91 30.65 -0.99
C GLN A 178 12.80 30.52 -2.05
N GLU A 179 12.84 31.34 -3.09
CA GLU A 179 11.89 31.25 -4.21
C GLU A 179 12.06 29.94 -4.99
N LYS A 180 13.30 29.53 -5.23
CA LYS A 180 13.64 28.26 -5.86
C LYS A 180 13.13 27.06 -5.04
N PHE A 181 13.27 27.12 -3.72
CA PHE A 181 12.75 26.10 -2.81
C PHE A 181 11.22 26.03 -2.85
N ASN A 182 10.53 27.18 -2.86
CA ASN A 182 9.08 27.22 -2.92
C ASN A 182 8.50 26.71 -4.25
N ASN A 183 9.32 26.76 -5.32
CA ASN A 183 8.96 26.30 -6.67
C ASN A 183 9.45 24.88 -6.99
N LEU A 184 9.79 24.07 -5.98
CA LEU A 184 10.14 22.67 -6.18
C LEU A 184 9.01 21.90 -6.87
N PRO A 185 9.32 20.90 -7.72
CA PRO A 185 8.31 20.09 -8.41
C PRO A 185 7.33 19.42 -7.47
N ASN A 186 6.05 19.57 -7.72
CA ASN A 186 5.01 19.01 -6.88
C ASN A 186 4.64 17.55 -7.21
N THR A 187 5.25 17.04 -8.28
CA THR A 187 4.95 15.73 -8.85
C THR A 187 5.79 14.61 -8.24
N SER A 188 6.80 14.96 -7.45
CA SER A 188 7.80 14.04 -6.89
C SER A 188 7.84 14.12 -5.37
N SER A 189 8.25 13.03 -4.75
CA SER A 189 8.69 13.01 -3.36
C SER A 189 10.08 13.61 -3.26
N HIS A 190 10.37 14.36 -2.20
CA HIS A 190 11.62 15.06 -2.03
C HIS A 190 12.48 14.42 -0.94
N ILE A 191 13.74 14.19 -1.27
CA ILE A 191 14.79 13.87 -0.30
C ILE A 191 15.74 15.06 -0.24
N TYR A 192 16.03 15.50 0.97
CA TYR A 192 16.82 16.70 1.20
C TYR A 192 18.23 16.34 1.63
N LEU A 193 19.23 16.97 0.99
CA LEU A 193 20.65 16.84 1.31
C LEU A 193 21.16 18.15 1.93
N ALA A 194 21.72 18.06 3.10
CA ALA A 194 22.27 19.20 3.84
C ALA A 194 23.75 19.00 4.15
N ILE A 195 24.53 20.07 3.98
CA ILE A 195 25.97 20.11 4.29
C ILE A 195 26.24 21.25 5.26
N GLY A 196 26.86 20.94 6.41
CA GLY A 196 27.23 21.94 7.40
C GLY A 196 26.07 22.76 7.98
N GLY A 197 24.83 22.23 7.92
CA GLY A 197 23.62 22.90 8.41
C GLY A 197 22.92 23.81 7.41
N THR A 198 23.32 23.76 6.13
CA THR A 198 22.67 24.48 5.02
C THR A 198 22.18 23.48 3.96
N LEU A 199 21.05 23.74 3.34
CA LEU A 199 20.53 22.93 2.25
C LEU A 199 21.49 22.96 1.07
N ALA A 200 21.91 21.79 0.61
CA ALA A 200 22.86 21.63 -0.49
C ALA A 200 22.18 21.13 -1.78
N ALA A 201 21.17 20.25 -1.65
CA ALA A 201 20.39 19.80 -2.80
C ALA A 201 19.03 19.24 -2.35
N VAL A 202 18.10 19.20 -3.30
CA VAL A 202 16.84 18.46 -3.21
C VAL A 202 16.80 17.43 -4.31
N ILE A 203 16.62 16.17 -3.95
CA ILE A 203 16.52 15.05 -4.87
C ILE A 203 15.04 14.74 -5.06
N CYS A 204 14.57 14.82 -6.29
CA CYS A 204 13.21 14.56 -6.69
C CYS A 204 13.08 13.11 -7.14
N ILE A 205 12.23 12.35 -6.47
CA ILE A 205 11.97 10.94 -6.72
C ILE A 205 10.51 10.78 -7.11
N LYS A 206 10.25 10.12 -8.22
CA LYS A 206 8.92 9.71 -8.63
C LYS A 206 8.66 8.28 -8.17
N ASP A 207 7.45 8.04 -7.70
CA ASP A 207 6.91 6.70 -7.47
C ASP A 207 5.78 6.50 -8.47
N PRO A 208 6.07 5.86 -9.64
CA PRO A 208 5.11 5.80 -10.75
C PRO A 208 3.89 5.00 -10.35
N VAL A 209 2.72 5.58 -10.59
CA VAL A 209 1.44 4.92 -10.44
C VAL A 209 1.36 3.76 -11.43
N ARG A 210 0.76 2.63 -11.04
CA ARG A 210 0.52 1.50 -11.93
C ARG A 210 -0.41 1.92 -13.07
N GLU A 211 -0.10 1.49 -14.28
CA GLU A 211 -0.86 1.85 -15.50
C GLU A 211 -2.32 1.43 -15.40
N GLU A 212 -2.57 0.26 -14.78
CA GLU A 212 -3.90 -0.30 -14.56
C GLU A 212 -4.69 0.38 -13.44
N ALA A 213 -4.05 1.12 -12.52
CA ALA A 213 -4.69 1.60 -11.30
C ALA A 213 -5.93 2.45 -11.57
N LYS A 214 -5.87 3.37 -12.53
CA LYS A 214 -7.02 4.21 -12.88
C LYS A 214 -8.22 3.41 -13.36
N GLN A 215 -7.97 2.41 -14.24
CA GLN A 215 -9.04 1.55 -14.74
C GLN A 215 -9.63 0.69 -13.64
N VAL A 216 -8.78 0.15 -12.76
CA VAL A 216 -9.23 -0.65 -11.60
C VAL A 216 -10.14 0.16 -10.69
N ILE A 217 -9.80 1.42 -10.36
CA ILE A 217 -10.66 2.29 -9.54
C ILE A 217 -12.03 2.51 -10.21
N ALA A 218 -12.04 2.78 -11.52
CA ALA A 218 -13.29 2.94 -12.27
C ALA A 218 -14.14 1.66 -12.29
N ASP A 219 -13.51 0.50 -12.46
CA ASP A 219 -14.17 -0.80 -12.45
C ASP A 219 -14.76 -1.14 -11.07
N LEU A 220 -14.06 -0.78 -9.98
CA LEU A 220 -14.55 -0.96 -8.62
C LEU A 220 -15.82 -0.15 -8.36
N HIS A 221 -15.87 1.11 -8.80
CA HIS A 221 -17.09 1.92 -8.73
C HIS A 221 -18.22 1.31 -9.57
N ALA A 222 -17.92 0.82 -10.76
CA ALA A 222 -18.91 0.15 -11.63
C ALA A 222 -19.46 -1.15 -11.00
N LEU A 223 -18.66 -1.85 -10.19
CA LEU A 223 -19.06 -3.03 -9.41
C LEU A 223 -19.87 -2.69 -8.15
N GLY A 224 -20.05 -1.42 -7.81
CA GLY A 224 -20.88 -0.97 -6.69
C GLY A 224 -20.12 -0.65 -5.40
N ILE A 225 -18.79 -0.54 -5.46
CA ILE A 225 -18.01 0.03 -4.35
C ILE A 225 -18.42 1.50 -4.17
N LYS A 226 -18.90 1.83 -2.98
CA LYS A 226 -19.43 3.15 -2.65
C LYS A 226 -18.34 4.18 -2.38
N LYS A 227 -17.20 3.70 -1.87
CA LYS A 227 -16.11 4.58 -1.42
C LYS A 227 -14.75 3.93 -1.62
N VAL A 228 -13.89 4.61 -2.34
CA VAL A 228 -12.47 4.25 -2.51
C VAL A 228 -11.61 5.27 -1.78
N VAL A 229 -10.78 4.80 -0.87
CA VAL A 229 -9.94 5.61 0.01
C VAL A 229 -8.48 5.31 -0.24
N MET A 230 -7.63 6.32 -0.25
CA MET A 230 -6.18 6.14 -0.26
C MET A 230 -5.57 6.64 1.05
N MET A 231 -4.70 5.84 1.63
CA MET A 231 -3.92 6.22 2.82
C MET A 231 -2.43 6.17 2.49
N THR A 232 -1.68 7.19 2.90
CA THR A 232 -0.25 7.29 2.61
C THR A 232 0.50 8.11 3.64
N GLY A 233 1.76 7.79 3.87
CA GLY A 233 2.70 8.64 4.63
C GLY A 233 3.22 9.85 3.85
N ASP A 234 2.90 9.98 2.57
CA ASP A 234 3.33 11.08 1.71
C ASP A 234 2.69 12.41 2.13
N SER A 235 3.27 13.52 1.65
CA SER A 235 2.72 14.85 1.81
C SER A 235 1.32 14.97 1.19
N LYS A 236 0.46 15.78 1.82
CA LYS A 236 -0.93 16.04 1.36
C LYS A 236 -1.00 16.40 -0.11
N ARG A 237 -0.05 17.21 -0.59
CA ARG A 237 -0.01 17.71 -1.96
C ARG A 237 0.22 16.58 -2.97
N ASN A 238 1.17 15.67 -2.70
CA ASN A 238 1.45 14.54 -3.57
C ASN A 238 0.31 13.51 -3.53
N ALA A 239 -0.21 13.25 -2.35
CA ALA A 239 -1.33 12.34 -2.17
C ALA A 239 -2.59 12.81 -2.92
N GLN A 240 -2.95 14.10 -2.80
CA GLN A 240 -4.12 14.67 -3.49
C GLN A 240 -3.96 14.57 -5.02
N ARG A 241 -2.77 14.88 -5.56
CA ARG A 241 -2.52 14.74 -7.00
C ARG A 241 -2.76 13.31 -7.50
N VAL A 242 -2.24 12.31 -6.79
CA VAL A 242 -2.45 10.89 -7.17
C VAL A 242 -3.92 10.52 -7.10
N ALA A 243 -4.62 10.99 -6.09
CA ALA A 243 -6.05 10.73 -5.94
C ALA A 243 -6.88 11.34 -7.07
N ASP A 244 -6.59 12.58 -7.43
CA ASP A 244 -7.28 13.27 -8.53
C ASP A 244 -7.02 12.56 -9.87
N GLU A 245 -5.79 12.09 -10.09
CA GLU A 245 -5.40 11.33 -11.29
C GLU A 245 -6.14 10.00 -11.40
N LEU A 246 -6.31 9.29 -10.29
CA LEU A 246 -6.93 7.97 -10.23
C LEU A 246 -8.45 7.99 -10.06
N GLY A 247 -9.03 9.11 -9.63
CA GLY A 247 -10.45 9.21 -9.30
C GLY A 247 -10.81 8.57 -7.95
N ILE A 248 -9.94 8.74 -6.95
CA ILE A 248 -10.14 8.28 -5.57
C ILE A 248 -11.02 9.26 -4.81
N ASP A 249 -11.98 8.76 -4.01
CA ASP A 249 -12.99 9.58 -3.35
C ASP A 249 -12.46 10.31 -2.12
N GLU A 250 -11.56 9.68 -1.35
CA GLU A 250 -11.06 10.24 -0.10
C GLU A 250 -9.55 9.93 0.08
N VAL A 251 -8.82 10.89 0.62
CA VAL A 251 -7.37 10.80 0.82
C VAL A 251 -6.98 11.13 2.25
N HIS A 252 -6.20 10.26 2.85
CA HIS A 252 -5.51 10.50 4.11
C HIS A 252 -4.00 10.48 3.87
N ALA A 253 -3.40 11.65 3.95
CA ALA A 253 -1.97 11.87 3.78
C ALA A 253 -1.27 12.02 5.15
N GLU A 254 0.05 11.84 5.16
CA GLU A 254 0.88 11.99 6.38
C GLU A 254 0.46 11.05 7.51
N VAL A 255 -0.05 9.85 7.14
CA VAL A 255 -0.62 8.86 8.05
C VAL A 255 0.45 7.90 8.53
N LEU A 256 0.50 7.66 9.83
CA LEU A 256 1.34 6.62 10.42
C LEU A 256 0.69 5.22 10.25
N PRO A 257 1.47 4.14 10.29
CA PRO A 257 0.92 2.77 10.17
C PRO A 257 -0.19 2.45 11.18
N GLU A 258 -0.10 2.98 12.40
CA GLU A 258 -1.08 2.80 13.48
C GLU A 258 -2.43 3.49 13.17
N ASP A 259 -2.38 4.65 12.51
CA ASP A 259 -3.56 5.41 12.14
C ASP A 259 -4.38 4.69 11.07
N LYS A 260 -3.72 3.95 10.16
CA LYS A 260 -4.41 3.15 9.13
C LYS A 260 -5.34 2.11 9.75
N ALA A 261 -4.86 1.38 10.77
CA ALA A 261 -5.68 0.40 11.47
C ALA A 261 -6.85 1.07 12.22
N SER A 262 -6.60 2.22 12.83
CA SER A 262 -7.62 3.00 13.53
C SER A 262 -8.72 3.48 12.58
N TYR A 263 -8.36 3.96 11.40
CA TYR A 263 -9.31 4.36 10.36
C TYR A 263 -10.18 3.19 9.89
N VAL A 264 -9.56 2.03 9.59
CA VAL A 264 -10.29 0.82 9.19
C VAL A 264 -11.30 0.41 10.27
N LYS A 265 -10.90 0.45 11.54
CA LYS A 265 -11.78 0.15 12.68
C LYS A 265 -12.95 1.12 12.78
N GLN A 266 -12.70 2.41 12.57
CA GLN A 266 -13.75 3.44 12.56
C GLN A 266 -14.73 3.21 11.40
N ALA A 267 -14.25 3.00 10.17
CA ALA A 267 -15.09 2.73 9.01
C ALA A 267 -16.00 1.51 9.20
N LYS A 268 -15.50 0.45 9.85
CA LYS A 268 -16.30 -0.72 10.24
C LYS A 268 -17.39 -0.35 11.24
N ALA A 269 -17.09 0.51 12.23
CA ALA A 269 -18.06 0.98 13.21
C ALA A 269 -19.16 1.86 12.58
N GLU A 270 -18.84 2.57 11.50
CA GLU A 270 -19.79 3.34 10.68
C GLU A 270 -20.68 2.45 9.78
N GLY A 271 -20.41 1.14 9.75
CA GLY A 271 -21.24 0.16 9.05
C GLY A 271 -20.74 -0.26 7.68
N TYR A 272 -19.54 0.18 7.27
CA TYR A 272 -18.95 -0.26 6.01
C TYR A 272 -18.41 -1.68 6.09
N THR A 273 -18.54 -2.41 4.99
CA THR A 273 -17.80 -3.66 4.77
C THR A 273 -16.48 -3.34 4.08
N VAL A 274 -15.42 -3.21 4.89
CA VAL A 274 -14.14 -2.67 4.48
C VAL A 274 -13.21 -3.74 3.93
N MET A 275 -12.65 -3.48 2.76
CA MET A 275 -11.50 -4.18 2.19
C MET A 275 -10.26 -3.29 2.31
N MET A 276 -9.14 -3.83 2.80
CA MET A 276 -7.84 -3.13 2.87
C MET A 276 -6.85 -3.81 1.95
N VAL A 277 -6.20 -3.03 1.08
CA VAL A 277 -5.18 -3.48 0.14
C VAL A 277 -3.88 -2.75 0.44
N GLY A 278 -2.80 -3.50 0.69
CA GLY A 278 -1.49 -2.95 1.05
C GLY A 278 -0.34 -3.91 0.74
N ASP A 279 0.89 -3.53 1.07
CA ASP A 279 2.11 -4.31 0.84
C ASP A 279 2.29 -5.50 1.80
N GLY A 280 1.50 -5.55 2.86
CA GLY A 280 1.55 -6.63 3.86
C GLY A 280 2.66 -6.49 4.90
N ILE A 281 3.56 -5.54 4.79
CA ILE A 281 4.65 -5.31 5.74
C ILE A 281 4.24 -4.21 6.72
N ASN A 282 4.11 -2.99 6.24
CA ASN A 282 3.74 -1.83 7.05
C ASN A 282 2.24 -1.79 7.37
N ASP A 283 1.43 -2.37 6.50
CA ASP A 283 -0.03 -2.33 6.58
C ASP A 283 -0.64 -3.55 7.30
N SER A 284 0.18 -4.48 7.80
CA SER A 284 -0.28 -5.70 8.46
C SER A 284 -1.36 -5.47 9.53
N PRO A 285 -1.29 -4.44 10.40
CA PRO A 285 -2.33 -4.14 11.38
C PRO A 285 -3.65 -3.75 10.71
N ALA A 286 -3.62 -2.89 9.70
CA ALA A 286 -4.80 -2.42 8.97
C ALA A 286 -5.43 -3.55 8.13
N ILE A 287 -4.60 -4.36 7.46
CA ILE A 287 -5.02 -5.54 6.70
C ILE A 287 -5.71 -6.56 7.63
N SER A 288 -5.17 -6.78 8.83
CA SER A 288 -5.76 -7.70 9.80
C SER A 288 -7.05 -7.19 10.41
N GLU A 289 -7.21 -5.86 10.55
CA GLU A 289 -8.41 -5.23 11.10
C GLU A 289 -9.57 -5.24 10.10
N ALA A 290 -9.33 -5.21 8.79
CA ALA A 290 -10.35 -5.17 7.75
C ALA A 290 -11.21 -6.45 7.70
N HIS A 291 -12.41 -6.37 7.09
CA HIS A 291 -13.21 -7.56 6.80
C HIS A 291 -12.51 -8.46 5.77
N VAL A 292 -11.88 -7.85 4.77
CA VAL A 292 -11.02 -8.51 3.81
C VAL A 292 -9.69 -7.78 3.75
N GLY A 293 -8.62 -8.47 4.06
CA GLY A 293 -7.25 -7.98 3.88
C GLY A 293 -6.62 -8.59 2.63
N ILE A 294 -6.06 -7.76 1.79
CA ILE A 294 -5.32 -8.15 0.58
C ILE A 294 -3.89 -7.64 0.70
N ALA A 295 -2.94 -8.55 0.69
CA ALA A 295 -1.52 -8.21 0.62
C ALA A 295 -1.05 -8.36 -0.83
N MET A 296 -0.51 -7.28 -1.39
CA MET A 296 0.17 -7.30 -2.68
C MET A 296 1.57 -7.84 -2.47
N ASN A 297 1.97 -8.82 -3.29
CA ASN A 297 3.32 -9.33 -3.28
C ASN A 297 3.98 -8.97 -4.61
N GLU A 298 5.03 -8.19 -4.58
CA GLU A 298 5.81 -7.90 -5.77
C GLU A 298 6.72 -9.09 -6.07
N GLY A 299 6.35 -9.85 -7.09
CA GLY A 299 7.24 -10.85 -7.67
C GLY A 299 7.24 -12.24 -7.01
N ALA A 300 6.05 -12.78 -6.71
CA ALA A 300 5.92 -14.22 -6.53
C ALA A 300 5.81 -14.92 -7.89
#